data_230530e67de3109f6523c93013632036
#
_entry.id   230530e67de3109f6523c93013632036
#
_cell.length_a   1.000
_cell.length_b   1.000
_cell.length_c   1.000
_cell.angle_alpha   90.00
_cell.angle_beta   90.00
_cell.angle_gamma   90.00
#
_symmetry.space_group_name_H-M   'P 1'
#
loop_
_entity.id
_entity.type
_entity.pdbx_description
1 polymer ?
#
loop_
_entity_poly.entity_id
_entity_poly.type
_entity_poly.pdbx_seq_one_letter_code
_entity_poly.pdbx_strand_id
1 'polypeptide(L)'
;AIDWPSLLCITAIGLIPEIGFKNVFLSSFGNDTFAFLMCTFLCTHVLAETPFLKRCAVSFITSPIAKKGPWLFVISFISAVIFIGCFVSPSVLFVVFLPILEKINEILGIKKGDKIGKMLMISLAFCVSVAAGMTPIAHVFSIMAMGFYTTATGMTIGYAEYMAFAVPVGIICKIFFIFL
;
A
#
# COMPACT_ATOMS: atom_id res chain seq x y z
N ALA A 1 9.60 -9.38 -15.17
CA ALA A 1 11.03 -9.36 -15.54
C ALA A 1 12.00 -9.18 -14.35
N ILE A 2 11.50 -9.16 -13.11
CA ILE A 2 12.34 -9.07 -11.89
C ILE A 2 12.77 -10.47 -11.43
N ASP A 3 12.07 -11.50 -11.85
CA ASP A 3 12.24 -12.89 -11.41
C ASP A 3 13.63 -13.47 -11.76
N TRP A 4 14.11 -13.20 -12.97
CA TRP A 4 15.42 -13.68 -13.42
C TRP A 4 16.61 -13.10 -12.63
N PRO A 5 16.69 -11.77 -12.38
CA PRO A 5 17.75 -11.23 -11.53
C PRO A 5 17.73 -11.80 -10.11
N SER A 6 16.54 -12.04 -9.53
CA SER A 6 16.42 -12.62 -8.20
C SER A 6 16.93 -14.07 -8.15
N LEU A 7 16.58 -14.89 -9.14
CA LEU A 7 17.09 -16.26 -9.26
C LEU A 7 18.61 -16.29 -9.46
N LEU A 8 19.13 -15.39 -10.31
CA LEU A 8 20.58 -15.28 -10.52
C LEU A 8 21.31 -14.86 -9.23
N CYS A 9 20.75 -13.93 -8.45
CA CYS A 9 21.29 -13.55 -7.16
C CYS A 9 21.35 -14.73 -6.19
N ILE A 10 20.24 -15.48 -6.05
CA ILE A 10 20.17 -16.66 -5.18
C ILE A 10 21.20 -17.71 -5.60
N THR A 11 21.31 -17.97 -6.89
CA THR A 11 22.27 -18.96 -7.42
C THR A 11 23.71 -18.49 -7.24
N ALA A 12 24.02 -17.23 -7.52
CA ALA A 12 25.36 -16.68 -7.36
C ALA A 12 25.85 -16.73 -5.91
N ILE A 13 24.99 -16.33 -4.97
CA ILE A 13 25.31 -16.38 -3.53
C ILE A 13 25.39 -17.83 -3.04
N GLY A 14 24.52 -18.72 -3.54
CA GLY A 14 24.54 -20.14 -3.17
C GLY A 14 25.76 -20.91 -3.66
N LEU A 15 26.44 -20.41 -4.71
CA LEU A 15 27.70 -20.99 -5.21
C LEU A 15 28.91 -20.61 -4.34
N ILE A 16 28.79 -19.66 -3.43
CA ILE A 16 29.88 -19.29 -2.51
C ILE A 16 30.02 -20.43 -1.48
N PRO A 17 31.21 -21.10 -1.39
CA PRO A 17 31.38 -22.28 -0.56
C PRO A 17 31.10 -22.05 0.93
N GLU A 18 31.40 -20.84 1.43
CA GLU A 18 31.21 -20.45 2.84
C GLU A 18 29.74 -20.27 3.21
N ILE A 19 28.86 -19.96 2.24
CA ILE A 19 27.42 -19.72 2.47
C ILE A 19 26.62 -20.98 2.15
N GLY A 20 26.79 -21.50 0.94
CA GLY A 20 26.12 -22.68 0.42
C GLY A 20 24.61 -22.50 0.13
N PHE A 21 24.09 -23.26 -0.79
CA PHE A 21 22.68 -23.20 -1.20
C PHE A 21 21.69 -23.40 -0.06
N LYS A 22 21.99 -24.32 0.87
CA LYS A 22 21.10 -24.60 2.00
C LYS A 22 20.85 -23.36 2.84
N ASN A 23 21.91 -22.63 3.17
CA ASN A 23 21.78 -21.43 4.00
C ASN A 23 21.08 -20.30 3.26
N VAL A 24 21.36 -20.13 1.96
CA VAL A 24 20.67 -19.14 1.12
C VAL A 24 19.17 -19.43 1.05
N PHE A 25 18.76 -20.69 0.80
CA PHE A 25 17.36 -21.05 0.77
C PHE A 25 16.66 -20.89 2.10
N LEU A 26 17.28 -21.28 3.21
CA LEU A 26 16.72 -21.11 4.55
C LEU A 26 16.57 -19.62 4.89
N SER A 27 17.57 -18.80 4.59
CA SER A 27 17.49 -17.37 4.84
C SER A 27 16.49 -16.64 3.95
N SER A 28 16.31 -17.09 2.71
CA SER A 28 15.40 -16.45 1.74
C SER A 28 13.96 -16.88 1.90
N PHE A 29 13.71 -18.18 2.08
CA PHE A 29 12.37 -18.77 2.05
C PHE A 29 11.94 -19.41 3.38
N GLY A 30 12.88 -19.75 4.24
CA GLY A 30 12.63 -20.46 5.49
C GLY A 30 12.47 -19.55 6.71
N ASN A 31 11.92 -18.35 6.53
CA ASN A 31 11.71 -17.39 7.62
C ASN A 31 10.25 -16.93 7.71
N ASP A 32 9.83 -16.49 8.91
CA ASP A 32 8.46 -16.07 9.20
C ASP A 32 8.03 -14.88 8.34
N THR A 33 8.97 -13.98 7.99
CA THR A 33 8.72 -12.83 7.13
C THR A 33 8.26 -13.27 5.74
N PHE A 34 8.92 -14.27 5.14
CA PHE A 34 8.54 -14.81 3.84
C PHE A 34 7.17 -15.50 3.89
N ALA A 35 6.93 -16.33 4.92
CA ALA A 35 5.64 -17.00 5.10
C ALA A 35 4.50 -15.99 5.24
N PHE A 36 4.70 -14.95 6.04
CA PHE A 36 3.71 -13.87 6.21
C PHE A 36 3.46 -13.12 4.89
N LEU A 37 4.51 -12.79 4.14
CA LEU A 37 4.38 -12.13 2.84
C LEU A 37 3.59 -12.97 1.84
N MET A 38 3.90 -14.26 1.74
CA MET A 38 3.18 -15.17 0.84
C MET A 38 1.69 -15.24 1.18
N CYS A 39 1.36 -15.44 2.46
CA CYS A 39 -0.03 -15.46 2.91
C CYS A 39 -0.73 -14.12 2.64
N THR A 40 -0.07 -13.00 2.93
CA THR A 40 -0.62 -11.66 2.72
C THR A 40 -0.87 -11.39 1.24
N PHE A 41 0.05 -11.76 0.35
CA PHE A 41 -0.14 -11.59 -1.09
C PHE A 41 -1.28 -12.45 -1.63
N LEU A 42 -1.41 -13.69 -1.18
CA LEU A 42 -2.55 -14.53 -1.56
C LEU A 42 -3.88 -13.92 -1.11
N CYS A 43 -3.98 -13.49 0.13
CA CYS A 43 -5.18 -12.84 0.66
C CYS A 43 -5.53 -11.54 -0.07
N THR A 44 -4.53 -10.68 -0.31
CA THR A 44 -4.75 -9.41 -1.01
C THR A 44 -5.07 -9.62 -2.49
N HIS A 45 -4.51 -10.64 -3.14
CA HIS A 45 -4.86 -11.00 -4.51
C HIS A 45 -6.33 -11.42 -4.62
N VAL A 46 -6.77 -12.34 -3.76
CA VAL A 46 -8.18 -12.76 -3.71
C VAL A 46 -9.10 -11.57 -3.43
N LEU A 47 -8.73 -10.68 -2.52
CA LEU A 47 -9.50 -9.48 -2.23
C LEU A 47 -9.60 -8.55 -3.44
N ALA A 48 -8.50 -8.41 -4.21
CA ALA A 48 -8.44 -7.58 -5.42
C ALA A 48 -9.34 -8.10 -6.56
N GLU A 49 -9.49 -9.43 -6.69
CA GLU A 49 -10.38 -10.07 -7.67
C GLU A 49 -11.87 -9.84 -7.33
N THR A 50 -12.19 -9.50 -6.09
CA THR A 50 -13.57 -9.27 -5.69
C THR A 50 -14.03 -7.84 -5.99
N PRO A 51 -15.32 -7.61 -6.29
CA PRO A 51 -15.87 -6.26 -6.45
C PRO A 51 -15.94 -5.47 -5.14
N PHE A 52 -15.47 -6.06 -4.03
CA PHE A 52 -15.55 -5.49 -2.68
C PHE A 52 -14.81 -4.15 -2.60
N LEU A 53 -13.56 -4.09 -3.07
CA LEU A 53 -12.76 -2.86 -3.03
C LEU A 53 -13.42 -1.72 -3.80
N LYS A 54 -13.95 -2.04 -4.99
CA LYS A 54 -14.66 -1.06 -5.82
C LYS A 54 -15.95 -0.57 -5.15
N ARG A 55 -16.71 -1.47 -4.52
CA ARG A 55 -17.91 -1.12 -3.77
C ARG A 55 -17.59 -0.25 -2.56
N CYS A 56 -16.56 -0.57 -1.81
CA CYS A 56 -16.09 0.26 -0.69
C CYS A 56 -15.70 1.65 -1.19
N ALA A 57 -14.88 1.76 -2.23
CA ALA A 57 -14.47 3.04 -2.78
C ALA A 57 -15.69 3.90 -3.20
N VAL A 58 -16.62 3.32 -3.95
CA VAL A 58 -17.86 4.00 -4.37
C VAL A 58 -18.70 4.42 -3.16
N SER A 59 -18.84 3.58 -2.14
CA SER A 59 -19.61 3.90 -0.94
C SER A 59 -19.08 5.14 -0.21
N PHE A 60 -17.73 5.28 -0.10
CA PHE A 60 -17.13 6.48 0.48
C PHE A 60 -17.40 7.73 -0.37
N ILE A 61 -17.24 7.63 -1.68
CA ILE A 61 -17.40 8.76 -2.61
C ILE A 61 -18.86 9.20 -2.71
N THR A 62 -19.81 8.26 -2.60
CA THR A 62 -21.26 8.55 -2.65
C THR A 62 -21.87 8.84 -1.28
N SER A 63 -21.05 8.90 -0.23
CA SER A 63 -21.51 9.15 1.13
C SER A 63 -22.28 10.48 1.25
N PRO A 64 -23.24 10.61 2.19
CA PRO A 64 -23.96 11.85 2.42
C PRO A 64 -23.03 13.04 2.74
N ILE A 65 -21.86 12.76 3.30
CA ILE A 65 -20.84 13.77 3.63
C ILE A 65 -20.21 14.32 2.34
N ALA A 66 -19.87 13.45 1.40
CA ALA A 66 -19.26 13.82 0.13
C ALA A 66 -20.20 14.71 -0.74
N LYS A 67 -21.52 14.57 -0.57
CA LYS A 67 -22.53 15.35 -1.31
C LYS A 67 -22.72 16.77 -0.80
N LYS A 68 -22.19 17.12 0.39
CA LYS A 68 -22.39 18.44 1.00
C LYS A 68 -21.53 19.56 0.39
N GLY A 69 -20.50 19.22 -0.39
CA GLY A 69 -19.64 20.21 -1.03
C GLY A 69 -18.38 19.62 -1.65
N PRO A 70 -17.74 20.37 -2.57
CA PRO A 70 -16.56 19.88 -3.29
C PRO A 70 -15.39 19.56 -2.37
N TRP A 71 -15.19 20.34 -1.31
CA TRP A 71 -14.12 20.11 -0.34
C TRP A 71 -14.35 18.82 0.48
N LEU A 72 -15.58 18.61 0.92
CA LEU A 72 -15.95 17.38 1.65
C LEU A 72 -15.88 16.14 0.75
N PHE A 73 -16.11 16.30 -0.56
CA PHE A 73 -15.90 15.25 -1.54
C PHE A 73 -14.41 14.86 -1.63
N VAL A 74 -13.51 15.82 -1.73
CA VAL A 74 -12.05 15.56 -1.76
C VAL A 74 -11.60 14.86 -0.47
N ILE A 75 -12.06 15.33 0.69
CA ILE A 75 -11.74 14.70 1.98
C ILE A 75 -12.26 13.25 2.04
N SER A 76 -13.46 13.00 1.55
CA SER A 76 -14.05 11.66 1.49
C SER A 76 -13.26 10.75 0.55
N PHE A 77 -12.87 11.25 -0.63
CA PHE A 77 -12.03 10.53 -1.59
C PHE A 77 -10.67 10.15 -0.97
N ILE A 78 -9.95 11.12 -0.39
CA ILE A 78 -8.68 10.89 0.31
C ILE A 78 -8.85 9.85 1.43
N SER A 79 -9.94 9.95 2.20
CA SER A 79 -10.23 9.00 3.29
C SER A 79 -10.46 7.59 2.79
N ALA A 80 -11.16 7.44 1.65
CA ALA A 80 -11.38 6.15 1.00
C ALA A 80 -10.07 5.52 0.54
N VAL A 81 -9.21 6.30 -0.13
CA VAL A 81 -7.90 5.83 -0.61
C VAL A 81 -7.04 5.33 0.56
N ILE A 82 -6.94 6.12 1.63
CA ILE A 82 -6.13 5.76 2.80
C ILE A 82 -6.72 4.54 3.50
N PHE A 83 -8.03 4.50 3.74
CA PHE A 83 -8.66 3.38 4.44
C PHE A 83 -8.48 2.07 3.70
N ILE A 84 -8.78 2.03 2.39
CA ILE A 84 -8.62 0.82 1.58
C ILE A 84 -7.14 0.49 1.41
N GLY A 85 -6.29 1.50 1.28
CA GLY A 85 -4.85 1.35 1.13
C GLY A 85 -4.13 0.74 2.33
N CYS A 86 -4.75 0.74 3.51
CA CYS A 86 -4.23 0.03 4.67
C CYS A 86 -4.27 -1.51 4.51
N PHE A 87 -5.08 -2.02 3.60
CA PHE A 87 -5.32 -3.46 3.45
C PHE A 87 -4.88 -4.02 2.09
N VAL A 88 -4.55 -3.13 1.15
CA VAL A 88 -4.30 -3.51 -0.25
C VAL A 88 -2.99 -2.90 -0.72
N SER A 89 -2.26 -3.64 -1.54
CA SER A 89 -1.00 -3.16 -2.09
C SER A 89 -1.18 -1.86 -2.89
N PRO A 90 -0.19 -0.96 -2.88
CA PRO A 90 -0.24 0.32 -3.60
C PRO A 90 -0.57 0.18 -5.08
N SER A 91 -0.02 -0.84 -5.74
CA SER A 91 -0.27 -1.08 -7.16
C SER A 91 -1.72 -1.41 -7.46
N VAL A 92 -2.32 -2.31 -6.67
CA VAL A 92 -3.74 -2.68 -6.79
C VAL A 92 -4.63 -1.49 -6.46
N LEU A 93 -4.30 -0.75 -5.41
CA LEU A 93 -5.05 0.44 -5.01
C LEU A 93 -5.07 1.48 -6.14
N PHE A 94 -3.94 1.71 -6.77
CA PHE A 94 -3.83 2.66 -7.88
C PHE A 94 -4.69 2.23 -9.08
N VAL A 95 -4.64 0.95 -9.45
CA VAL A 95 -5.44 0.38 -10.55
C VAL A 95 -6.94 0.50 -10.27
N VAL A 96 -7.37 0.37 -9.01
CA VAL A 96 -8.79 0.50 -8.64
C VAL A 96 -9.23 1.97 -8.65
N PHE A 97 -8.43 2.88 -8.11
CA PHE A 97 -8.83 4.28 -7.94
C PHE A 97 -8.61 5.16 -9.16
N LEU A 98 -7.67 4.81 -10.05
CA LEU A 98 -7.39 5.59 -11.25
C LEU A 98 -8.62 5.71 -12.19
N PRO A 99 -9.31 4.62 -12.57
CA PRO A 99 -10.53 4.71 -13.37
C PRO A 99 -11.66 5.48 -12.66
N ILE A 100 -11.75 5.37 -11.34
CA ILE A 100 -12.73 6.13 -10.55
C ILE A 100 -12.43 7.63 -10.64
N LEU A 101 -11.17 8.02 -10.50
CA LEU A 101 -10.72 9.40 -10.63
C LEU A 101 -10.95 9.95 -12.04
N GLU A 102 -10.67 9.16 -13.08
CA GLU A 102 -10.95 9.54 -14.47
C GLU A 102 -12.43 9.79 -14.69
N LYS A 103 -13.28 8.91 -14.14
CA LYS A 103 -14.74 9.06 -14.22
C LYS A 103 -15.25 10.29 -13.46
N ILE A 104 -14.67 10.61 -12.32
CA ILE A 104 -14.96 11.83 -11.56
C ILE A 104 -14.60 13.06 -12.40
N ASN A 105 -13.41 13.08 -13.00
CA ASN A 105 -12.98 14.18 -13.85
C ASN A 105 -13.91 14.38 -15.05
N GLU A 106 -14.36 13.30 -15.69
CA GLU A 106 -15.31 13.33 -16.79
C GLU A 106 -16.65 13.93 -16.36
N ILE A 107 -17.22 13.48 -15.23
CA ILE A 107 -18.52 13.98 -14.71
C ILE A 107 -18.43 15.46 -14.32
N LEU A 108 -17.30 15.89 -13.75
CA LEU A 108 -17.08 17.28 -13.35
C LEU A 108 -16.64 18.18 -14.51
N GLY A 109 -16.48 17.62 -15.71
CA GLY A 109 -16.03 18.39 -16.89
C GLY A 109 -14.58 18.88 -16.78
N ILE A 110 -13.76 18.28 -15.94
CA ILE A 110 -12.36 18.63 -15.73
C ILE A 110 -11.53 18.13 -16.91
N LYS A 111 -10.88 19.06 -17.61
CA LYS A 111 -10.03 18.76 -18.77
C LYS A 111 -8.62 18.34 -18.34
N LYS A 112 -7.95 17.58 -19.23
CA LYS A 112 -6.54 17.27 -19.05
C LYS A 112 -5.72 18.56 -18.95
N GLY A 113 -5.00 18.72 -17.84
CA GLY A 113 -4.18 19.92 -17.61
C GLY A 113 -4.75 20.90 -16.58
N ASP A 114 -6.02 20.76 -16.20
CA ASP A 114 -6.65 21.61 -15.20
C ASP A 114 -6.01 21.40 -13.81
N LYS A 115 -5.93 22.46 -13.02
CA LYS A 115 -5.34 22.44 -11.68
C LYS A 115 -6.01 21.41 -10.78
N ILE A 116 -7.33 21.32 -10.79
CA ILE A 116 -8.12 20.40 -9.96
C ILE A 116 -7.81 18.94 -10.31
N GLY A 117 -7.75 18.60 -11.61
CA GLY A 117 -7.41 17.25 -12.04
C GLY A 117 -5.99 16.84 -11.63
N LYS A 118 -5.03 17.78 -11.73
CA LYS A 118 -3.66 17.56 -11.24
C LYS A 118 -3.61 17.36 -9.73
N MET A 119 -4.31 18.19 -8.97
CA MET A 119 -4.40 18.07 -7.51
C MET A 119 -4.98 16.71 -7.10
N LEU A 120 -6.07 16.27 -7.72
CA LEU A 120 -6.68 14.97 -7.40
C LEU A 120 -5.73 13.81 -7.72
N MET A 121 -4.99 13.88 -8.82
CA MET A 121 -4.00 12.85 -9.18
C MET A 121 -2.83 12.82 -8.19
N ILE A 122 -2.31 13.99 -7.82
CA ILE A 122 -1.24 14.11 -6.80
C ILE A 122 -1.76 13.60 -5.44
N SER A 123 -3.00 13.95 -5.10
CA SER A 123 -3.65 13.45 -3.87
C SER A 123 -3.75 11.94 -3.85
N LEU A 124 -4.14 11.33 -4.97
CA LEU A 124 -4.20 9.87 -5.08
C LEU A 124 -2.81 9.26 -4.87
N ALA A 125 -1.79 9.74 -5.58
CA ALA A 125 -0.44 9.20 -5.47
C ALA A 125 0.14 9.35 -4.05
N PHE A 126 -0.05 10.51 -3.43
CA PHE A 126 0.39 10.78 -2.07
C PHE A 126 -0.32 9.87 -1.06
N CYS A 127 -1.66 9.77 -1.14
CA CYS A 127 -2.45 8.96 -0.21
C CYS A 127 -2.16 7.47 -0.34
N VAL A 128 -1.92 6.97 -1.55
CA VAL A 128 -1.47 5.59 -1.80
C VAL A 128 -0.15 5.31 -1.09
N SER A 129 0.81 6.25 -1.20
CA SER A 129 2.12 6.11 -0.56
C SER A 129 2.05 6.16 0.97
N VAL A 130 1.23 7.07 1.52
CA VAL A 130 1.02 7.16 2.97
C VAL A 130 0.33 5.90 3.51
N ALA A 131 -0.74 5.45 2.85
CA ALA A 131 -1.49 4.27 3.25
C ALA A 131 -0.62 3.01 3.28
N ALA A 132 0.29 2.88 2.32
CA ALA A 132 1.24 1.77 2.23
C ALA A 132 2.14 1.63 3.47
N GLY A 133 2.49 2.74 4.11
CA GLY A 133 3.31 2.74 5.32
C GLY A 133 2.52 2.56 6.62
N MET A 134 1.20 2.69 6.61
CA MET A 134 0.39 2.67 7.83
C MET A 134 0.21 1.27 8.42
N THR A 135 0.21 0.24 7.58
CA THR A 135 0.07 -1.15 8.03
C THR A 135 1.11 -2.06 7.39
N PRO A 136 1.57 -3.09 8.09
CA PRO A 136 2.50 -4.06 7.51
C PRO A 136 1.82 -4.96 6.46
N ILE A 137 0.48 -4.97 6.39
CA ILE A 137 -0.29 -5.77 5.44
C ILE A 137 -0.22 -5.16 4.03
N ALA A 138 -0.23 -3.82 3.94
CA ALA A 138 -0.29 -3.12 2.67
C ALA A 138 1.03 -3.13 1.89
N HIS A 139 2.17 -3.22 2.57
CA HIS A 139 3.46 -3.07 1.90
C HIS A 139 4.57 -3.95 2.49
N VAL A 140 5.28 -4.61 1.57
CA VAL A 140 6.42 -5.50 1.85
C VAL A 140 7.52 -4.81 2.66
N PHE A 141 7.83 -3.56 2.37
CA PHE A 141 8.95 -2.86 3.00
C PHE A 141 8.79 -2.68 4.50
N SER A 142 7.57 -2.49 4.99
CA SER A 142 7.31 -2.42 6.43
C SER A 142 7.66 -3.72 7.14
N ILE A 143 7.29 -4.86 6.53
CA ILE A 143 7.60 -6.19 7.07
C ILE A 143 9.10 -6.48 6.99
N MET A 144 9.73 -6.15 5.87
CA MET A 144 11.17 -6.33 5.71
C MET A 144 11.95 -5.49 6.72
N ALA A 145 11.55 -4.24 6.96
CA ALA A 145 12.19 -3.39 7.96
C ALA A 145 12.08 -3.97 9.36
N MET A 146 10.92 -4.51 9.75
CA MET A 146 10.76 -5.22 11.02
C MET A 146 11.62 -6.47 11.09
N GLY A 147 11.70 -7.25 10.00
CA GLY A 147 12.57 -8.44 9.92
C GLY A 147 14.05 -8.10 10.06
N PHE A 148 14.53 -7.06 9.41
CA PHE A 148 15.91 -6.57 9.54
C PHE A 148 16.20 -6.06 10.95
N TYR A 149 15.26 -5.35 11.55
CA TYR A 149 15.39 -4.91 12.95
C TYR A 149 15.54 -6.10 13.89
N THR A 150 14.67 -7.12 13.74
CA THR A 150 14.76 -8.35 14.54
C THR A 150 16.10 -9.06 14.36
N THR A 151 16.60 -9.14 13.13
CA THR A 151 17.91 -9.77 12.84
C THR A 151 19.06 -8.99 13.46
N ALA A 152 19.00 -7.66 13.46
CA ALA A 152 20.07 -6.80 13.96
C ALA A 152 20.09 -6.67 15.48
N THR A 153 18.94 -6.70 16.13
CA THR A 153 18.83 -6.40 17.58
C THR A 153 18.45 -7.61 18.44
N GLY A 154 17.96 -8.68 17.82
CA GLY A 154 17.34 -9.81 18.52
C GLY A 154 15.96 -9.51 19.11
N MET A 155 15.44 -8.27 18.96
CA MET A 155 14.14 -7.87 19.46
C MET A 155 13.11 -7.87 18.34
N THR A 156 11.92 -8.37 18.61
CA THR A 156 10.81 -8.40 17.65
C THR A 156 9.86 -7.23 17.88
N ILE A 157 9.50 -6.52 16.81
CA ILE A 157 8.41 -5.54 16.84
C ILE A 157 7.14 -6.25 16.41
N GLY A 158 6.11 -6.22 17.26
CA GLY A 158 4.79 -6.77 16.94
C GLY A 158 4.07 -5.92 15.87
N TYR A 159 3.23 -6.57 15.05
CA TYR A 159 2.44 -5.85 14.03
C TYR A 159 1.53 -4.79 14.63
N ALA A 160 0.93 -5.08 15.80
CA ALA A 160 0.09 -4.12 16.52
C ALA A 160 0.91 -2.93 17.05
N GLU A 161 2.13 -3.17 17.51
CA GLU A 161 3.05 -2.14 17.98
C GLU A 161 3.49 -1.23 16.83
N TYR A 162 3.82 -1.82 15.68
CA TYR A 162 4.10 -1.06 14.46
C TYR A 162 2.91 -0.16 14.08
N MET A 163 1.70 -0.73 14.01
CA MET A 163 0.49 0.02 13.65
C MET A 163 0.14 1.10 14.66
N ALA A 164 0.38 0.88 15.95
CA ALA A 164 0.13 1.89 17.01
C ALA A 164 0.96 3.16 16.79
N PHE A 165 2.11 3.05 16.14
CA PHE A 165 2.94 4.19 15.74
C PHE A 165 2.62 4.69 14.33
N ALA A 166 2.55 3.81 13.35
CA ALA A 166 2.46 4.17 11.95
C ALA A 166 1.09 4.75 11.55
N VAL A 167 -0.01 4.28 12.16
CA VAL A 167 -1.36 4.79 11.87
C VAL A 167 -1.53 6.24 12.31
N PRO A 168 -1.18 6.65 13.54
CA PRO A 168 -1.21 8.07 13.94
C PRO A 168 -0.37 8.96 13.03
N VAL A 169 0.83 8.53 12.66
CA VAL A 169 1.69 9.28 11.73
C VAL A 169 1.02 9.46 10.37
N GLY A 170 0.43 8.40 9.81
CA GLY A 170 -0.31 8.47 8.55
C GLY A 170 -1.53 9.40 8.62
N ILE A 171 -2.24 9.44 9.75
CA ILE A 171 -3.36 10.36 9.97
C ILE A 171 -2.86 11.80 10.03
N ILE A 172 -1.74 12.07 10.70
CA ILE A 172 -1.12 13.40 10.76
C ILE A 172 -0.71 13.85 9.35
N CYS A 173 -0.06 12.98 8.57
CA CYS A 173 0.30 13.24 7.18
C CYS A 173 -0.94 13.57 6.32
N LYS A 174 -2.03 12.82 6.50
CA LYS A 174 -3.32 13.08 5.83
C LYS A 174 -3.85 14.47 6.17
N ILE A 175 -3.90 14.81 7.46
CA ILE A 175 -4.39 16.11 7.93
C ILE A 175 -3.55 17.23 7.33
N PHE A 176 -2.23 17.11 7.43
CA PHE A 176 -1.30 18.09 6.87
C PHE A 176 -1.52 18.29 5.37
N PHE A 177 -1.69 17.18 4.62
CA PHE A 177 -1.94 17.23 3.18
C PHE A 177 -3.27 17.89 2.79
N ILE A 178 -4.30 17.77 3.62
CA ILE A 178 -5.61 18.42 3.39
C ILE A 178 -5.51 19.95 3.55
N PHE A 179 -4.60 20.43 4.39
CA PHE A 179 -4.41 21.87 4.62
C PHE A 179 -3.38 22.52 3.68
N LEU A 180 -2.67 21.76 2.91
CA LEU A 180 -1.69 22.23 1.91
C LEU A 180 -2.34 22.46 0.56
#